data_fb927efd10b9276865390a4c65dd255e
#
_entry.id   fb927efd10b9276865390a4c65dd255e
#
_cell.length_a   1.000
_cell.length_b   1.000
_cell.length_c   1.000
_cell.angle_alpha   90.00
_cell.angle_beta   90.00
_cell.angle_gamma   90.00
#
_symmetry.space_group_name_H-M   'P 1'
#
loop_
_entity.id
_entity.type
_entity.pdbx_description
1 polymer ?
#
loop_
_entity_poly.entity_id
_entity_poly.type
_entity_poly.pdbx_seq_one_letter_code
_entity_poly.pdbx_strand_id
1 'polypeptide(L)'
;MTNQPDTSKMEYRYLGNSGLRVSALGWGSMMMGSDTHENNVNAIKTLISHGINFFDSAEIYDMGKCETALGKAIKELKIPREKIVVTTKIFRNGMDPNDTFLSRKHILEGINQSLKRLQLDYVDVVFCHRPDRNTPIEETCRAFNYVIEKGMAFYWGTSEWDADQIMMAYKICEKLNLIRPIVEQTQYNLLHRDRIEREYANLFKDFKLGITVWSPLFSGALTGKYIDSVPEDSRYKKHTELNGYGLDYYFKNKNEIDEKLKKLRDLAKNKLNCSLSQLSIAWILANPDISTIILGSTKMSQVEDVIPALEIYKKLDKNILKEIEEIMGTAAIGPWDYESFTLLRNRRNQLLDVDYIRKPDFTK
;
A
#
# COMPACT_ATOMS: atom_id res chain seq x y z
N MET A 1 -0.80 35.43 8.92
CA MET A 1 -0.50 34.30 9.82
C MET A 1 -0.75 33.04 8.98
N THR A 2 0.28 32.39 8.52
CA THR A 2 0.16 31.11 7.81
C THR A 2 -0.20 30.08 8.83
N ASN A 3 -1.46 29.58 8.81
CA ASN A 3 -1.85 28.42 9.58
C ASN A 3 -0.86 27.28 9.25
N GLN A 4 0.04 26.98 10.16
CA GLN A 4 0.83 25.75 10.03
C GLN A 4 -0.15 24.58 10.04
N PRO A 5 0.03 23.57 9.17
CA PRO A 5 -0.82 22.40 9.14
C PRO A 5 -0.82 21.71 10.51
N ASP A 6 -1.99 21.32 11.01
CA ASP A 6 -2.08 20.49 12.22
C ASP A 6 -1.63 19.06 11.89
N THR A 7 -0.32 18.87 11.84
CA THR A 7 0.32 17.57 11.61
C THR A 7 0.44 16.75 12.90
N SER A 8 -0.07 17.26 14.02
CA SER A 8 0.13 16.66 15.36
C SER A 8 -0.49 15.26 15.50
N LYS A 9 -1.43 14.90 14.64
CA LYS A 9 -2.12 13.60 14.66
C LYS A 9 -1.51 12.57 13.71
N MET A 10 -0.69 13.00 12.72
CA MET A 10 -0.10 12.08 11.76
C MET A 10 1.07 11.31 12.39
N GLU A 11 1.02 10.00 12.27
CA GLU A 11 2.11 9.11 12.65
C GLU A 11 3.04 8.90 11.44
N TYR A 12 4.35 8.85 11.70
CA TYR A 12 5.37 8.57 10.69
C TYR A 12 6.11 7.29 11.02
N ARG A 13 6.12 6.37 10.08
CA ARG A 13 6.72 5.03 10.19
C ARG A 13 7.95 4.91 9.30
N TYR A 14 8.89 4.06 9.67
CA TYR A 14 10.00 3.73 8.78
C TYR A 14 9.52 2.88 7.61
N LEU A 15 10.05 3.16 6.41
CA LEU A 15 9.77 2.35 5.23
C LEU A 15 10.72 1.15 5.20
N GLY A 16 10.30 0.06 5.84
CA GLY A 16 11.09 -1.14 5.96
C GLY A 16 12.43 -0.92 6.68
N ASN A 17 13.46 -1.64 6.24
CA ASN A 17 14.81 -1.52 6.77
C ASN A 17 15.55 -0.34 6.14
N SER A 18 15.00 0.86 6.25
CA SER A 18 15.59 2.10 5.75
C SER A 18 15.39 3.24 6.75
N GLY A 19 16.13 4.33 6.59
CA GLY A 19 15.96 5.56 7.36
C GLY A 19 14.80 6.45 6.87
N LEU A 20 14.13 6.08 5.76
CA LEU A 20 13.05 6.87 5.18
C LEU A 20 11.78 6.80 6.04
N ARG A 21 11.25 7.96 6.44
CA ARG A 21 10.02 8.07 7.22
C ARG A 21 8.86 8.53 6.35
N VAL A 22 7.80 7.74 6.35
CA VAL A 22 6.57 7.98 5.60
C VAL A 22 5.38 8.15 6.55
N SER A 23 4.42 9.00 6.19
CA SER A 23 3.17 9.11 6.92
C SER A 23 2.41 7.79 6.88
N ALA A 24 1.79 7.39 7.99
CA ALA A 24 1.02 6.14 8.10
C ALA A 24 -0.15 6.06 7.10
N LEU A 25 -0.66 7.21 6.67
CA LEU A 25 -1.58 7.37 5.54
C LEU A 25 -0.85 8.08 4.40
N GLY A 26 -0.89 7.52 3.21
CA GLY A 26 -0.36 8.06 1.97
C GLY A 26 -1.46 8.31 0.95
N TRP A 27 -1.12 8.87 -0.19
CA TRP A 27 -2.06 9.20 -1.26
C TRP A 27 -1.62 8.60 -2.59
N GLY A 28 -2.57 7.97 -3.30
CA GLY A 28 -2.39 7.43 -4.65
C GLY A 28 -3.00 8.36 -5.70
N SER A 29 -2.21 8.74 -6.69
CA SER A 29 -2.57 9.69 -7.75
C SER A 29 -3.45 9.11 -8.87
N MET A 30 -3.83 7.83 -8.80
CA MET A 30 -4.47 7.10 -9.92
C MET A 30 -5.70 7.80 -10.53
N MET A 31 -6.39 8.64 -9.76
CA MET A 31 -7.58 9.38 -10.23
C MET A 31 -7.27 10.81 -10.66
N MET A 32 -6.05 11.30 -10.50
CA MET A 32 -5.69 12.71 -10.80
C MET A 32 -5.68 13.02 -12.29
N GLY A 33 -5.42 12.04 -13.15
CA GLY A 33 -5.32 12.26 -14.60
C GLY A 33 -6.62 12.73 -15.25
N SER A 34 -7.75 12.32 -14.72
CA SER A 34 -9.09 12.65 -15.20
C SER A 34 -9.74 13.83 -14.46
N ASP A 35 -9.09 14.38 -13.42
CA ASP A 35 -9.61 15.51 -12.63
C ASP A 35 -9.06 16.84 -13.14
N THR A 36 -9.68 17.95 -12.72
CA THR A 36 -9.22 19.29 -13.05
C THR A 36 -7.91 19.61 -12.31
N HIS A 37 -7.11 20.50 -12.91
CA HIS A 37 -5.88 20.95 -12.27
C HIS A 37 -6.13 21.62 -10.90
N GLU A 38 -7.16 22.43 -10.80
CA GLU A 38 -7.55 23.12 -9.54
C GLU A 38 -7.90 22.11 -8.44
N ASN A 39 -8.69 21.07 -8.76
CA ASN A 39 -9.03 20.01 -7.82
C ASN A 39 -7.78 19.27 -7.35
N ASN A 40 -6.87 18.95 -8.28
CA ASN A 40 -5.61 18.28 -7.96
C ASN A 40 -4.73 19.13 -7.01
N VAL A 41 -4.61 20.46 -7.25
CA VAL A 41 -3.88 21.36 -6.38
C VAL A 41 -4.53 21.45 -4.99
N ASN A 42 -5.84 21.59 -4.94
CA ASN A 42 -6.58 21.63 -3.67
C ASN A 42 -6.46 20.30 -2.89
N ALA A 43 -6.49 19.17 -3.60
CA ALA A 43 -6.29 17.86 -2.99
C ALA A 43 -4.91 17.75 -2.33
N ILE A 44 -3.83 18.03 -3.05
CA ILE A 44 -2.46 17.97 -2.51
C ILE A 44 -2.29 18.93 -1.33
N LYS A 45 -2.83 20.15 -1.43
CA LYS A 45 -2.81 21.12 -0.32
C LYS A 45 -3.49 20.57 0.94
N THR A 46 -4.67 19.97 0.79
CA THR A 46 -5.42 19.37 1.90
C THR A 46 -4.66 18.17 2.50
N LEU A 47 -4.11 17.29 1.66
CA LEU A 47 -3.34 16.13 2.13
C LEU A 47 -2.13 16.55 2.98
N ILE A 48 -1.37 17.55 2.52
CA ILE A 48 -0.22 18.09 3.27
C ILE A 48 -0.68 18.75 4.58
N SER A 49 -1.84 19.43 4.60
CA SER A 49 -2.36 20.03 5.84
C SER A 49 -2.71 18.98 6.91
N HIS A 50 -2.98 17.74 6.52
CA HIS A 50 -3.15 16.60 7.42
C HIS A 50 -1.84 15.85 7.74
N GLY A 51 -0.68 16.34 7.28
CA GLY A 51 0.61 15.70 7.54
C GLY A 51 0.93 14.52 6.62
N ILE A 52 0.16 14.31 5.56
CA ILE A 52 0.48 13.27 4.56
C ILE A 52 1.70 13.73 3.76
N ASN A 53 2.76 12.92 3.82
CA ASN A 53 3.99 13.20 3.06
C ASN A 53 4.25 12.18 1.93
N PHE A 54 3.48 11.09 1.83
CA PHE A 54 3.70 10.01 0.87
C PHE A 54 2.71 10.11 -0.30
N PHE A 55 3.25 10.30 -1.52
CA PHE A 55 2.50 10.45 -2.77
C PHE A 55 2.93 9.40 -3.78
N ASP A 56 2.00 8.52 -4.14
CA ASP A 56 2.27 7.37 -5.00
C ASP A 56 1.64 7.54 -6.39
N SER A 57 2.43 7.30 -7.43
CA SER A 57 2.02 7.32 -8.83
C SER A 57 2.47 6.05 -9.56
N ALA A 58 2.27 6.00 -10.87
CA ALA A 58 2.83 5.00 -11.78
C ALA A 58 2.77 5.51 -13.23
N GLU A 59 3.72 5.05 -14.06
CA GLU A 59 3.76 5.41 -15.48
C GLU A 59 2.51 5.05 -16.26
N ILE A 60 1.84 3.92 -15.87
CA ILE A 60 0.61 3.44 -16.52
C ILE A 60 -0.64 4.24 -16.13
N TYR A 61 -0.65 4.95 -15.01
CA TYR A 61 -1.86 5.62 -14.52
C TYR A 61 -2.31 6.71 -15.50
N ASP A 62 -3.42 6.45 -16.17
CA ASP A 62 -3.94 7.26 -17.27
C ASP A 62 -2.85 7.63 -18.30
N MET A 63 -2.02 6.63 -18.68
CA MET A 63 -0.91 6.78 -19.65
C MET A 63 0.02 7.95 -19.29
N GLY A 64 0.38 8.08 -18.00
CA GLY A 64 1.28 9.10 -17.48
C GLY A 64 0.64 10.45 -17.14
N LYS A 65 -0.66 10.64 -17.41
CA LYS A 65 -1.34 11.90 -17.05
C LYS A 65 -1.40 12.12 -15.54
N CYS A 66 -1.50 11.03 -14.74
CA CYS A 66 -1.49 11.13 -13.29
C CYS A 66 -0.16 11.66 -12.75
N GLU A 67 0.97 11.21 -13.30
CA GLU A 67 2.29 11.76 -12.96
C GLU A 67 2.41 13.22 -13.35
N THR A 68 1.91 13.58 -14.54
CA THR A 68 1.89 14.97 -15.02
C THR A 68 1.04 15.87 -14.11
N ALA A 69 -0.12 15.41 -13.69
CA ALA A 69 -1.00 16.15 -12.78
C ALA A 69 -0.39 16.34 -11.40
N LEU A 70 0.22 15.27 -10.84
CA LEU A 70 0.92 15.33 -9.55
C LEU A 70 2.09 16.32 -9.60
N GLY A 71 2.95 16.22 -10.62
CA GLY A 71 4.10 17.10 -10.79
C GLY A 71 3.71 18.58 -10.93
N LYS A 72 2.67 18.89 -11.71
CA LYS A 72 2.13 20.26 -11.84
C LYS A 72 1.63 20.80 -10.50
N ALA A 73 0.88 20.00 -9.74
CA ALA A 73 0.35 20.43 -8.44
C ALA A 73 1.47 20.68 -7.40
N ILE A 74 2.48 19.79 -7.33
CA ILE A 74 3.65 19.96 -6.44
C ILE A 74 4.38 21.27 -6.79
N LYS A 75 4.61 21.53 -8.07
CA LYS A 75 5.32 22.71 -8.57
C LYS A 75 4.56 24.00 -8.27
N GLU A 76 3.24 24.02 -8.53
CA GLU A 76 2.41 25.20 -8.28
C GLU A 76 2.35 25.56 -6.80
N LEU A 77 2.21 24.56 -5.94
CA LEU A 77 2.19 24.74 -4.48
C LEU A 77 3.57 25.08 -3.90
N LYS A 78 4.63 25.05 -4.71
CA LYS A 78 6.02 25.29 -4.29
C LYS A 78 6.41 24.48 -3.05
N ILE A 79 6.01 23.21 -3.03
CA ILE A 79 6.28 22.33 -1.91
C ILE A 79 7.79 22.03 -1.87
N PRO A 80 8.49 22.28 -0.74
CA PRO A 80 9.89 21.89 -0.62
C PRO A 80 10.03 20.37 -0.85
N ARG A 81 10.87 20.01 -1.82
CA ARG A 81 10.98 18.60 -2.28
C ARG A 81 11.36 17.63 -1.17
N GLU A 82 12.19 18.09 -0.23
CA GLU A 82 12.66 17.31 0.92
C GLU A 82 11.57 17.01 1.96
N LYS A 83 10.40 17.66 1.88
CA LYS A 83 9.29 17.45 2.82
C LYS A 83 8.31 16.39 2.36
N ILE A 84 8.44 15.89 1.14
CA ILE A 84 7.53 14.90 0.56
C ILE A 84 8.29 13.69 0.06
N VAL A 85 7.63 12.55 0.12
CA VAL A 85 8.08 11.27 -0.46
C VAL A 85 7.22 11.01 -1.69
N VAL A 86 7.84 11.06 -2.86
CA VAL A 86 7.17 10.80 -4.15
C VAL A 86 7.64 9.47 -4.69
N THR A 87 6.69 8.63 -5.09
CA THR A 87 6.99 7.31 -5.66
C THR A 87 6.36 7.17 -7.04
N THR A 88 6.98 6.37 -7.89
CA THR A 88 6.40 5.92 -9.15
C THR A 88 6.74 4.46 -9.42
N LYS A 89 6.13 3.88 -10.47
CA LYS A 89 6.26 2.46 -10.76
C LYS A 89 6.49 2.25 -12.25
N ILE A 90 7.37 1.32 -12.58
CA ILE A 90 7.74 0.97 -13.95
C ILE A 90 7.29 -0.46 -14.25
N PHE A 91 6.56 -0.63 -15.34
CA PHE A 91 6.16 -1.92 -15.88
C PHE A 91 5.50 -1.81 -17.27
N ARG A 92 4.77 -0.71 -17.53
CA ARG A 92 4.05 -0.51 -18.80
C ARG A 92 3.68 0.96 -18.98
N ASN A 93 4.02 1.53 -20.14
CA ASN A 93 3.59 2.88 -20.52
C ASN A 93 3.09 2.98 -21.97
N GLY A 94 3.00 1.86 -22.69
CA GLY A 94 2.57 1.79 -24.07
C GLY A 94 2.18 0.37 -24.47
N MET A 95 2.21 0.10 -25.77
CA MET A 95 1.85 -1.17 -26.39
C MET A 95 2.96 -1.75 -27.28
N ASP A 96 4.03 -1.02 -27.50
CA ASP A 96 5.17 -1.51 -28.28
C ASP A 96 5.98 -2.55 -27.50
N PRO A 97 6.73 -3.40 -28.19
CA PRO A 97 7.44 -4.53 -27.55
C PRO A 97 8.34 -4.17 -26.38
N ASN A 98 8.90 -2.94 -26.34
CA ASN A 98 9.76 -2.47 -25.27
C ASN A 98 9.09 -1.46 -24.32
N ASP A 99 7.79 -1.24 -24.45
CA ASP A 99 7.00 -0.37 -23.57
C ASP A 99 6.42 -1.13 -22.36
N THR A 100 6.79 -2.42 -22.23
CA THR A 100 6.24 -3.30 -21.21
C THR A 100 7.32 -4.11 -20.53
N PHE A 101 7.00 -4.59 -19.29
CA PHE A 101 7.82 -5.46 -18.49
C PHE A 101 9.06 -4.79 -17.87
N LEU A 102 10.01 -5.59 -17.37
CA LEU A 102 11.12 -5.12 -16.53
C LEU A 102 12.48 -5.28 -17.20
N SER A 103 12.55 -5.22 -18.52
CA SER A 103 13.84 -5.17 -19.20
C SER A 103 14.65 -3.95 -18.73
N ARG A 104 15.97 -4.06 -18.70
CA ARG A 104 16.84 -2.93 -18.39
C ARG A 104 16.54 -1.70 -19.25
N LYS A 105 16.23 -1.91 -20.53
CA LYS A 105 15.85 -0.83 -21.45
C LYS A 105 14.60 -0.11 -20.95
N HIS A 106 13.51 -0.83 -20.69
CA HIS A 106 12.27 -0.22 -20.25
C HIS A 106 12.41 0.46 -18.89
N ILE A 107 13.09 -0.15 -17.93
CA ILE A 107 13.33 0.45 -16.61
C ILE A 107 14.02 1.82 -16.74
N LEU A 108 15.09 1.92 -17.53
CA LEU A 108 15.84 3.16 -17.65
C LEU A 108 15.10 4.24 -18.45
N GLU A 109 14.44 3.87 -19.51
CA GLU A 109 13.65 4.81 -20.32
C GLU A 109 12.37 5.23 -19.58
N GLY A 110 11.69 4.28 -18.92
CA GLY A 110 10.48 4.53 -18.16
C GLY A 110 10.70 5.51 -17.01
N ILE A 111 11.75 5.30 -16.17
CA ILE A 111 12.03 6.25 -15.08
C ILE A 111 12.36 7.65 -15.60
N ASN A 112 13.14 7.76 -16.70
CA ASN A 112 13.44 9.06 -17.29
C ASN A 112 12.16 9.77 -17.79
N GLN A 113 11.23 9.03 -18.39
CA GLN A 113 9.94 9.58 -18.83
C GLN A 113 9.06 9.97 -17.63
N SER A 114 9.01 9.16 -16.59
CA SER A 114 8.29 9.45 -15.34
C SER A 114 8.79 10.72 -14.68
N LEU A 115 10.10 10.89 -14.54
CA LEU A 115 10.70 12.11 -13.98
C LEU A 115 10.33 13.36 -14.79
N LYS A 116 10.33 13.28 -16.13
CA LYS A 116 9.89 14.39 -16.99
C LYS A 116 8.42 14.73 -16.75
N ARG A 117 7.52 13.73 -16.64
CA ARG A 117 6.10 13.95 -16.37
C ARG A 117 5.86 14.53 -14.98
N LEU A 118 6.56 14.02 -13.97
CA LEU A 118 6.54 14.50 -12.59
C LEU A 118 7.19 15.88 -12.43
N GLN A 119 7.99 16.35 -13.40
CA GLN A 119 8.80 17.58 -13.32
C GLN A 119 9.74 17.58 -12.10
N LEU A 120 10.32 16.41 -11.78
CA LEU A 120 11.22 16.18 -10.67
C LEU A 120 12.57 15.64 -11.19
N ASP A 121 13.64 15.94 -10.45
CA ASP A 121 14.98 15.39 -10.74
C ASP A 121 15.12 13.95 -10.23
N TYR A 122 14.38 13.59 -9.20
CA TYR A 122 14.37 12.25 -8.62
C TYR A 122 13.00 11.90 -8.00
N VAL A 123 12.74 10.61 -7.83
CA VAL A 123 11.72 10.08 -6.92
C VAL A 123 12.38 9.46 -5.69
N ASP A 124 11.66 9.39 -4.58
CA ASP A 124 12.22 8.76 -3.36
C ASP A 124 12.27 7.24 -3.49
N VAL A 125 11.22 6.65 -4.03
CA VAL A 125 11.15 5.20 -4.30
C VAL A 125 10.61 4.95 -5.69
N VAL A 126 11.28 4.06 -6.44
CA VAL A 126 10.76 3.53 -7.69
C VAL A 126 10.41 2.05 -7.53
N PHE A 127 9.24 1.64 -8.01
CA PHE A 127 8.77 0.26 -7.87
C PHE A 127 8.82 -0.52 -9.19
N CYS A 128 9.12 -1.83 -9.09
CA CYS A 128 8.68 -2.80 -10.08
C CYS A 128 7.17 -2.96 -9.93
N HIS A 129 6.37 -2.41 -10.87
CA HIS A 129 4.92 -2.37 -10.69
C HIS A 129 4.26 -3.74 -10.64
N ARG A 130 4.84 -4.74 -11.31
CA ARG A 130 4.41 -6.16 -11.29
C ARG A 130 5.62 -7.06 -11.51
N PRO A 131 5.54 -8.33 -11.12
CA PRO A 131 6.58 -9.29 -11.45
C PRO A 131 6.62 -9.55 -12.95
N ASP A 132 7.81 -9.73 -13.49
CA ASP A 132 8.04 -10.13 -14.87
C ASP A 132 8.70 -11.51 -14.92
N ARG A 133 7.97 -12.47 -15.46
CA ARG A 133 8.45 -13.87 -15.57
C ARG A 133 9.39 -14.08 -16.76
N ASN A 134 9.46 -13.13 -17.68
CA ASN A 134 10.25 -13.23 -18.91
C ASN A 134 11.61 -12.56 -18.79
N THR A 135 11.78 -11.62 -17.84
CA THR A 135 13.04 -10.95 -17.58
C THR A 135 13.75 -11.60 -16.38
N PRO A 136 15.03 -11.98 -16.50
CA PRO A 136 15.80 -12.47 -15.35
C PRO A 136 15.80 -11.45 -14.20
N ILE A 137 15.52 -11.90 -12.97
CA ILE A 137 15.48 -11.02 -11.78
C ILE A 137 16.82 -10.29 -11.61
N GLU A 138 17.95 -10.91 -12.00
CA GLU A 138 19.27 -10.26 -11.97
C GLU A 138 19.33 -9.01 -12.86
N GLU A 139 18.76 -9.06 -14.07
CA GLU A 139 18.70 -7.89 -14.95
C GLU A 139 17.91 -6.75 -14.31
N THR A 140 16.77 -7.07 -13.72
CA THR A 140 15.93 -6.13 -12.96
C THR A 140 16.72 -5.52 -11.80
N CYS A 141 17.36 -6.33 -10.95
CA CYS A 141 18.17 -5.84 -9.82
C CYS A 141 19.29 -4.90 -10.26
N ARG A 142 20.04 -5.26 -11.32
CA ARG A 142 21.11 -4.42 -11.87
C ARG A 142 20.57 -3.11 -12.46
N ALA A 143 19.39 -3.13 -13.06
CA ALA A 143 18.78 -1.93 -13.63
C ALA A 143 18.35 -0.95 -12.54
N PHE A 144 17.67 -1.42 -11.49
CA PHE A 144 17.27 -0.55 -10.36
C PHE A 144 18.48 -0.07 -9.55
N ASN A 145 19.50 -0.88 -9.36
CA ASN A 145 20.75 -0.42 -8.76
C ASN A 145 21.35 0.76 -9.56
N TYR A 146 21.40 0.64 -10.88
CA TYR A 146 21.88 1.73 -11.74
C TYR A 146 21.02 2.99 -11.62
N VAL A 147 19.68 2.86 -11.54
CA VAL A 147 18.78 4.00 -11.34
C VAL A 147 19.13 4.75 -10.06
N ILE A 148 19.42 4.02 -8.97
CA ILE A 148 19.81 4.63 -7.68
C ILE A 148 21.19 5.27 -7.77
N GLU A 149 22.17 4.60 -8.32
CA GLU A 149 23.53 5.15 -8.49
C GLU A 149 23.56 6.42 -9.35
N LYS A 150 22.61 6.56 -10.27
CA LYS A 150 22.44 7.79 -11.08
C LYS A 150 21.62 8.88 -10.38
N GLY A 151 21.16 8.64 -9.16
CA GLY A 151 20.40 9.61 -8.39
C GLY A 151 18.97 9.85 -8.91
N MET A 152 18.45 8.98 -9.79
CA MET A 152 17.08 9.09 -10.30
C MET A 152 16.04 8.63 -9.28
N ALA A 153 16.43 7.77 -8.34
CA ALA A 153 15.67 7.35 -7.17
C ALA A 153 16.64 7.12 -6.00
N PHE A 154 16.12 7.17 -4.76
CA PHE A 154 16.94 6.86 -3.57
C PHE A 154 16.78 5.43 -3.11
N TYR A 155 15.60 4.86 -3.34
CA TYR A 155 15.27 3.48 -2.99
C TYR A 155 14.47 2.82 -4.13
N TRP A 156 14.42 1.51 -4.10
CA TRP A 156 13.51 0.77 -4.96
C TRP A 156 12.74 -0.29 -4.19
N GLY A 157 11.61 -0.69 -4.75
CA GLY A 157 10.71 -1.69 -4.20
C GLY A 157 10.08 -2.55 -5.28
N THR A 158 9.29 -3.51 -4.82
CA THR A 158 8.51 -4.43 -5.64
C THR A 158 7.01 -4.22 -5.40
N SER A 159 6.16 -4.68 -6.31
CA SER A 159 4.72 -4.65 -6.13
C SER A 159 4.10 -5.93 -6.64
N GLU A 160 3.31 -6.60 -5.78
CA GLU A 160 2.67 -7.89 -6.04
C GLU A 160 3.66 -9.02 -6.40
N TRP A 161 4.91 -8.94 -5.93
CA TRP A 161 5.87 -10.02 -6.05
C TRP A 161 5.60 -11.10 -5.02
N ASP A 162 5.81 -12.36 -5.40
CA ASP A 162 5.74 -13.49 -4.48
C ASP A 162 6.98 -13.49 -3.53
N ALA A 163 6.84 -14.08 -2.35
CA ALA A 163 7.92 -14.07 -1.35
C ALA A 163 9.23 -14.68 -1.86
N ASP A 164 9.14 -15.72 -2.67
CA ASP A 164 10.30 -16.37 -3.29
C ASP A 164 11.01 -15.48 -4.31
N GLN A 165 10.26 -14.67 -5.07
CA GLN A 165 10.82 -13.68 -6.00
C GLN A 165 11.55 -12.56 -5.26
N ILE A 166 10.99 -12.04 -4.16
CA ILE A 166 11.62 -11.04 -3.30
C ILE A 166 12.91 -11.63 -2.70
N MET A 167 12.85 -12.87 -2.19
CA MET A 167 14.02 -13.57 -1.65
C MET A 167 15.09 -13.82 -2.72
N MET A 168 14.70 -14.11 -3.95
CA MET A 168 15.64 -14.25 -5.06
C MET A 168 16.33 -12.91 -5.35
N ALA A 169 15.58 -11.80 -5.39
CA ALA A 169 16.16 -10.47 -5.55
C ALA A 169 17.14 -10.14 -4.42
N TYR A 170 16.81 -10.48 -3.16
CA TYR A 170 17.72 -10.27 -2.03
C TYR A 170 19.03 -11.06 -2.19
N LYS A 171 18.97 -12.36 -2.52
CA LYS A 171 20.16 -13.18 -2.77
C LYS A 171 21.03 -12.66 -3.89
N ILE A 172 20.40 -12.21 -4.98
CA ILE A 172 21.11 -11.62 -6.13
C ILE A 172 21.81 -10.32 -5.70
N CYS A 173 21.10 -9.44 -5.02
CA CYS A 173 21.66 -8.17 -4.56
C CYS A 173 22.82 -8.39 -3.59
N GLU A 174 22.69 -9.32 -2.64
CA GLU A 174 23.77 -9.68 -1.72
C GLU A 174 24.98 -10.24 -2.45
N LYS A 175 24.78 -11.24 -3.32
CA LYS A 175 25.87 -11.88 -4.10
C LYS A 175 26.63 -10.89 -4.96
N LEU A 176 25.95 -9.89 -5.52
CA LEU A 176 26.50 -8.95 -6.49
C LEU A 176 26.83 -7.58 -5.90
N ASN A 177 26.69 -7.43 -4.57
CA ASN A 177 26.89 -6.17 -3.85
C ASN A 177 26.03 -5.01 -4.44
N LEU A 178 24.75 -5.31 -4.71
CA LEU A 178 23.76 -4.35 -5.22
C LEU A 178 22.85 -3.87 -4.09
N ILE A 179 22.24 -2.72 -4.28
CA ILE A 179 21.23 -2.19 -3.38
C ILE A 179 19.96 -3.03 -3.52
N ARG A 180 19.49 -3.64 -2.42
CA ARG A 180 18.28 -4.48 -2.41
C ARG A 180 16.99 -3.65 -2.32
N PRO A 181 15.83 -4.21 -2.73
CA PRO A 181 14.55 -3.55 -2.50
C PRO A 181 14.27 -3.44 -1.01
N ILE A 182 13.67 -2.32 -0.59
CA ILE A 182 13.37 -2.05 0.82
C ILE A 182 11.88 -2.23 1.16
N VAL A 183 11.01 -2.30 0.15
CA VAL A 183 9.56 -2.21 0.31
C VAL A 183 8.86 -3.04 -0.76
N GLU A 184 7.74 -3.64 -0.35
CA GLU A 184 6.77 -4.27 -1.23
C GLU A 184 5.47 -3.46 -1.19
N GLN A 185 4.83 -3.25 -2.36
CA GLN A 185 3.50 -2.67 -2.43
C GLN A 185 2.49 -3.76 -2.78
N THR A 186 1.62 -4.10 -1.84
CA THR A 186 0.65 -5.18 -2.02
C THR A 186 -0.75 -4.82 -1.57
N GLN A 187 -1.75 -5.54 -2.09
CA GLN A 187 -3.12 -5.41 -1.62
C GLN A 187 -3.24 -5.96 -0.19
N TYR A 188 -3.89 -5.18 0.70
CA TYR A 188 -4.22 -5.65 2.04
C TYR A 188 -5.45 -4.97 2.59
N ASN A 189 -6.39 -5.77 3.07
CA ASN A 189 -7.63 -5.33 3.69
C ASN A 189 -8.34 -6.52 4.34
N LEU A 190 -9.43 -6.32 5.02
CA LEU A 190 -10.21 -7.34 5.73
C LEU A 190 -10.67 -8.53 4.86
N LEU A 191 -10.66 -8.41 3.53
CA LEU A 191 -11.05 -9.47 2.58
C LEU A 191 -9.85 -10.09 1.84
N HIS A 192 -8.66 -9.50 1.92
CA HIS A 192 -7.44 -9.95 1.24
C HIS A 192 -6.25 -9.84 2.18
N ARG A 193 -5.84 -10.97 2.78
CA ARG A 193 -4.91 -10.98 3.93
C ARG A 193 -3.70 -11.91 3.76
N ASP A 194 -3.87 -12.99 2.98
CA ASP A 194 -2.92 -14.11 2.93
C ASP A 194 -1.48 -13.69 2.65
N ARG A 195 -1.28 -12.75 1.73
CA ARG A 195 0.05 -12.33 1.31
C ARG A 195 0.85 -11.73 2.46
N ILE A 196 0.26 -10.80 3.20
CA ILE A 196 0.93 -10.15 4.33
C ILE A 196 1.00 -11.06 5.54
N GLU A 197 -0.11 -11.69 5.94
CA GLU A 197 -0.19 -12.40 7.22
C GLU A 197 0.44 -13.79 7.19
N ARG A 198 0.60 -14.39 6.00
CA ARG A 198 1.17 -15.73 5.84
C ARG A 198 2.44 -15.73 5.00
N GLU A 199 2.33 -15.25 3.76
CA GLU A 199 3.40 -15.40 2.77
C GLU A 199 4.64 -14.59 3.12
N TYR A 200 4.45 -13.33 3.57
CA TYR A 200 5.55 -12.41 3.88
C TYR A 200 6.03 -12.47 5.35
N ALA A 201 5.44 -13.30 6.19
CA ALA A 201 5.77 -13.34 7.62
C ALA A 201 7.28 -13.44 7.91
N ASN A 202 8.00 -14.31 7.17
CA ASN A 202 9.46 -14.44 7.32
C ASN A 202 10.23 -13.23 6.75
N LEU A 203 9.70 -12.56 5.73
CA LEU A 203 10.34 -11.35 5.17
C LEU A 203 10.31 -10.20 6.16
N PHE A 204 9.24 -10.05 6.94
CA PHE A 204 9.17 -9.05 8.00
C PHE A 204 10.18 -9.33 9.11
N LYS A 205 10.20 -10.58 9.60
CA LYS A 205 11.06 -10.99 10.69
C LYS A 205 12.54 -10.88 10.34
N ASP A 206 12.93 -11.45 9.20
CA ASP A 206 14.33 -11.66 8.87
C ASP A 206 14.95 -10.45 8.15
N PHE A 207 14.15 -9.71 7.39
CA PHE A 207 14.64 -8.63 6.52
C PHE A 207 14.05 -7.26 6.81
N LYS A 208 13.04 -7.16 7.69
CA LYS A 208 12.30 -5.93 7.97
C LYS A 208 11.79 -5.28 6.68
N LEU A 209 11.17 -6.11 5.81
CA LEU A 209 10.55 -5.63 4.58
C LEU A 209 9.48 -4.59 4.90
N GLY A 210 9.55 -3.41 4.26
CA GLY A 210 8.50 -2.40 4.37
C GLY A 210 7.27 -2.78 3.54
N ILE A 211 6.09 -2.33 3.98
CA ILE A 211 4.86 -2.54 3.23
C ILE A 211 4.17 -1.21 2.97
N THR A 212 3.80 -0.98 1.71
CA THR A 212 2.82 0.01 1.31
C THR A 212 1.56 -0.70 0.83
N VAL A 213 0.40 -0.33 1.39
CA VAL A 213 -0.86 -1.02 1.12
C VAL A 213 -1.67 -0.28 0.07
N TRP A 214 -2.07 -0.97 -1.01
CA TRP A 214 -3.06 -0.45 -1.95
C TRP A 214 -4.43 -1.14 -1.77
N SER A 215 -5.49 -0.49 -2.25
CA SER A 215 -6.89 -0.95 -2.13
C SER A 215 -7.34 -1.29 -0.70
N PRO A 216 -7.06 -0.42 0.29
CA PRO A 216 -7.36 -0.71 1.70
C PRO A 216 -8.87 -0.88 1.97
N LEU A 217 -9.72 -0.29 1.14
CA LEU A 217 -11.17 -0.39 1.23
C LEU A 217 -11.79 -1.30 0.16
N PHE A 218 -11.00 -2.18 -0.45
CA PHE A 218 -11.44 -3.16 -1.44
C PHE A 218 -12.34 -2.54 -2.52
N SER A 219 -11.81 -1.54 -3.24
CA SER A 219 -12.54 -0.76 -4.25
C SER A 219 -13.85 -0.14 -3.74
N GLY A 220 -13.92 0.11 -2.43
CA GLY A 220 -15.06 0.72 -1.75
C GLY A 220 -16.07 -0.27 -1.18
N ALA A 221 -15.90 -1.58 -1.30
CA ALA A 221 -16.80 -2.57 -0.67
C ALA A 221 -16.77 -2.45 0.86
N LEU A 222 -15.59 -2.27 1.45
CA LEU A 222 -15.41 -2.12 2.90
C LEU A 222 -15.89 -0.76 3.47
N THR A 223 -16.49 0.10 2.65
CA THR A 223 -17.25 1.26 3.15
C THR A 223 -18.69 0.91 3.47
N GLY A 224 -19.16 -0.27 3.03
CA GLY A 224 -20.56 -0.69 3.14
C GLY A 224 -21.49 -0.08 2.09
N LYS A 225 -21.00 0.75 1.16
CA LYS A 225 -21.83 1.46 0.18
C LYS A 225 -22.56 0.56 -0.84
N TYR A 226 -22.12 -0.71 -0.96
CA TYR A 226 -22.73 -1.68 -1.88
C TYR A 226 -23.71 -2.64 -1.20
N ILE A 227 -23.92 -2.53 0.12
CA ILE A 227 -24.77 -3.47 0.90
C ILE A 227 -26.21 -3.44 0.37
N ASP A 228 -26.83 -2.26 0.34
CA ASP A 228 -28.24 -2.14 0.01
C ASP A 228 -28.46 -1.94 -1.50
N SER A 229 -27.59 -1.19 -2.16
CA SER A 229 -27.64 -0.92 -3.61
C SER A 229 -26.27 -0.53 -4.14
N VAL A 230 -26.09 -0.62 -5.46
CA VAL A 230 -24.86 -0.13 -6.10
C VAL A 230 -25.11 1.30 -6.55
N PRO A 231 -24.48 2.33 -5.95
CA PRO A 231 -24.69 3.71 -6.34
C PRO A 231 -24.27 3.96 -7.79
N GLU A 232 -25.06 4.76 -8.53
CA GLU A 232 -24.80 5.07 -9.94
C GLU A 232 -23.49 5.85 -10.15
N ASP A 233 -23.08 6.66 -9.17
CA ASP A 233 -21.82 7.39 -9.19
C ASP A 233 -20.63 6.57 -8.67
N SER A 234 -20.83 5.29 -8.34
CA SER A 234 -19.80 4.42 -7.81
C SER A 234 -18.72 4.10 -8.87
N ARG A 235 -17.51 3.80 -8.36
CA ARG A 235 -16.40 3.32 -9.20
C ARG A 235 -16.76 2.07 -9.99
N TYR A 236 -17.53 1.17 -9.42
CA TYR A 236 -18.00 -0.05 -10.07
C TYR A 236 -18.83 0.23 -11.33
N LYS A 237 -19.70 1.24 -11.28
CA LYS A 237 -20.53 1.63 -12.42
C LYS A 237 -19.78 2.45 -13.46
N LYS A 238 -18.87 3.32 -13.04
CA LYS A 238 -18.17 4.28 -13.93
C LYS A 238 -16.89 3.72 -14.57
N HIS A 239 -16.24 2.77 -13.94
CA HIS A 239 -14.94 2.25 -14.35
C HIS A 239 -14.96 0.73 -14.44
N THR A 240 -15.75 0.22 -15.42
CA THR A 240 -15.94 -1.22 -15.62
C THR A 240 -14.64 -1.96 -15.94
N GLU A 241 -13.67 -1.28 -16.56
CA GLU A 241 -12.33 -1.78 -16.85
C GLU A 241 -11.49 -2.06 -15.59
N LEU A 242 -11.86 -1.46 -14.45
CA LEU A 242 -11.19 -1.66 -13.17
C LEU A 242 -11.90 -2.66 -12.24
N ASN A 243 -12.99 -3.28 -12.69
CA ASN A 243 -13.82 -4.17 -11.88
C ASN A 243 -13.07 -5.46 -11.48
N GLY A 244 -12.12 -5.94 -12.27
CA GLY A 244 -11.30 -7.10 -11.95
C GLY A 244 -10.40 -6.99 -10.70
N TYR A 245 -10.30 -5.81 -10.08
CA TYR A 245 -9.50 -5.59 -8.86
C TYR A 245 -10.26 -5.94 -7.57
N GLY A 246 -10.88 -7.13 -7.54
CA GLY A 246 -11.53 -7.69 -6.35
C GLY A 246 -13.04 -7.50 -6.28
N LEU A 247 -13.64 -6.57 -7.04
CA LEU A 247 -15.09 -6.36 -7.00
C LEU A 247 -15.88 -7.55 -7.54
N ASP A 248 -15.33 -8.29 -8.51
CA ASP A 248 -15.95 -9.53 -8.99
C ASP A 248 -16.08 -10.56 -7.87
N TYR A 249 -15.03 -10.68 -7.03
CA TYR A 249 -15.07 -11.53 -5.83
C TYR A 249 -16.15 -11.07 -4.86
N TYR A 250 -16.26 -9.76 -4.59
CA TYR A 250 -17.28 -9.20 -3.71
C TYR A 250 -18.68 -9.52 -4.23
N PHE A 251 -18.97 -9.22 -5.50
CA PHE A 251 -20.31 -9.42 -6.06
C PHE A 251 -20.69 -10.91 -6.19
N LYS A 252 -19.71 -11.78 -6.45
CA LYS A 252 -19.92 -13.23 -6.45
C LYS A 252 -20.31 -13.77 -5.07
N ASN A 253 -19.77 -13.18 -4.00
CA ASN A 253 -19.99 -13.59 -2.61
C ASN A 253 -20.81 -12.54 -1.82
N LYS A 254 -21.58 -11.70 -2.51
CA LYS A 254 -22.20 -10.50 -1.96
C LYS A 254 -22.98 -10.76 -0.68
N ASN A 255 -23.88 -11.75 -0.67
CA ASN A 255 -24.77 -12.01 0.46
C ASN A 255 -23.98 -12.34 1.75
N GLU A 256 -22.96 -13.19 1.66
CA GLU A 256 -22.11 -13.54 2.80
C GLU A 256 -21.29 -12.34 3.28
N ILE A 257 -20.68 -11.61 2.37
CA ILE A 257 -19.85 -10.46 2.71
C ILE A 257 -20.69 -9.34 3.30
N ASP A 258 -21.87 -9.06 2.74
CA ASP A 258 -22.79 -8.04 3.27
C ASP A 258 -23.23 -8.31 4.71
N GLU A 259 -23.52 -9.56 5.05
CA GLU A 259 -23.85 -9.93 6.44
C GLU A 259 -22.68 -9.70 7.41
N LYS A 260 -21.45 -10.00 6.96
CA LYS A 260 -20.23 -9.68 7.74
C LYS A 260 -20.06 -8.18 7.89
N LEU A 261 -20.22 -7.41 6.81
CA LEU A 261 -20.07 -5.95 6.81
C LEU A 261 -21.14 -5.25 7.67
N LYS A 262 -22.38 -5.75 7.72
CA LYS A 262 -23.42 -5.25 8.62
C LYS A 262 -22.99 -5.42 10.08
N LYS A 263 -22.52 -6.62 10.47
CA LYS A 263 -22.03 -6.88 11.83
C LYS A 263 -20.83 -6.00 12.18
N LEU A 264 -19.87 -5.82 11.26
CA LEU A 264 -18.75 -4.91 11.47
C LEU A 264 -19.18 -3.45 11.61
N ARG A 265 -20.18 -3.01 10.84
CA ARG A 265 -20.76 -1.67 10.95
C ARG A 265 -21.37 -1.43 12.31
N ASP A 266 -22.08 -2.43 12.83
CA ASP A 266 -22.68 -2.36 14.17
C ASP A 266 -21.60 -2.34 15.26
N LEU A 267 -20.56 -3.15 15.15
CA LEU A 267 -19.39 -3.10 16.04
C LEU A 267 -18.74 -1.72 16.02
N ALA A 268 -18.43 -1.19 14.82
CA ALA A 268 -17.81 0.12 14.63
C ALA A 268 -18.62 1.23 15.31
N LYS A 269 -19.94 1.25 15.07
CA LYS A 269 -20.84 2.24 15.63
C LYS A 269 -20.96 2.12 17.15
N ASN A 270 -21.22 0.91 17.67
CA ASN A 270 -21.59 0.71 19.07
C ASN A 270 -20.39 0.74 20.03
N LYS A 271 -19.22 0.24 19.59
CA LYS A 271 -18.02 0.13 20.46
C LYS A 271 -17.01 1.26 20.24
N LEU A 272 -16.88 1.76 19.02
CA LEU A 272 -15.83 2.71 18.65
C LEU A 272 -16.38 4.07 18.23
N ASN A 273 -17.69 4.21 18.06
CA ASN A 273 -18.34 5.42 17.54
C ASN A 273 -17.69 5.91 16.24
N CYS A 274 -17.50 4.99 15.29
CA CYS A 274 -16.85 5.29 14.01
C CYS A 274 -17.59 4.66 12.83
N SER A 275 -17.24 5.09 11.61
CA SER A 275 -17.74 4.50 10.37
C SER A 275 -17.04 3.18 10.05
N LEU A 276 -17.65 2.35 9.18
CA LEU A 276 -17.05 1.12 8.69
C LEU A 276 -15.76 1.39 7.90
N SER A 277 -15.70 2.49 7.15
CA SER A 277 -14.47 2.95 6.45
C SER A 277 -13.34 3.23 7.45
N GLN A 278 -13.66 3.95 8.51
CA GLN A 278 -12.70 4.28 9.56
C GLN A 278 -12.20 3.05 10.29
N LEU A 279 -13.09 2.12 10.65
CA LEU A 279 -12.71 0.84 11.25
C LEU A 279 -11.80 0.02 10.33
N SER A 280 -12.14 -0.06 9.04
CA SER A 280 -11.35 -0.84 8.07
C SER A 280 -9.93 -0.29 7.92
N ILE A 281 -9.75 1.03 7.88
CA ILE A 281 -8.43 1.66 7.85
C ILE A 281 -7.71 1.50 9.19
N ALA A 282 -8.40 1.69 10.32
CA ALA A 282 -7.85 1.51 11.65
C ALA A 282 -7.33 0.08 11.87
N TRP A 283 -8.04 -0.91 11.36
CA TRP A 283 -7.61 -2.30 11.43
C TRP A 283 -6.29 -2.55 10.68
N ILE A 284 -6.10 -1.95 9.49
CA ILE A 284 -4.83 -2.03 8.76
C ILE A 284 -3.71 -1.29 9.53
N LEU A 285 -4.00 -0.09 10.07
CA LEU A 285 -3.04 0.70 10.86
C LEU A 285 -2.55 -0.04 12.10
N ALA A 286 -3.39 -0.90 12.69
CA ALA A 286 -3.03 -1.71 13.85
C ALA A 286 -1.98 -2.78 13.55
N ASN A 287 -1.76 -3.12 12.28
CA ASN A 287 -0.68 -4.03 11.89
C ASN A 287 0.66 -3.26 11.85
N PRO A 288 1.63 -3.59 12.76
CA PRO A 288 2.89 -2.88 12.88
C PRO A 288 3.84 -3.06 11.68
N ASP A 289 3.62 -4.09 10.86
CA ASP A 289 4.44 -4.36 9.66
C ASP A 289 4.04 -3.46 8.47
N ILE A 290 2.95 -2.68 8.59
CA ILE A 290 2.51 -1.74 7.56
C ILE A 290 3.19 -0.38 7.75
N SER A 291 3.93 0.05 6.73
CA SER A 291 4.60 1.35 6.75
C SER A 291 3.64 2.50 6.38
N THR A 292 2.82 2.32 5.34
CA THR A 292 1.84 3.32 4.90
C THR A 292 0.67 2.69 4.16
N ILE A 293 -0.50 3.30 4.28
CA ILE A 293 -1.73 2.93 3.58
C ILE A 293 -1.98 3.95 2.48
N ILE A 294 -1.95 3.52 1.23
CA ILE A 294 -2.20 4.38 0.08
C ILE A 294 -3.71 4.55 -0.09
N LEU A 295 -4.19 5.72 0.30
CA LEU A 295 -5.57 6.13 0.09
C LEU A 295 -5.78 6.53 -1.37
N GLY A 296 -6.90 6.12 -1.94
CA GLY A 296 -7.36 6.56 -3.25
C GLY A 296 -8.82 6.99 -3.13
N SER A 297 -9.16 8.17 -3.61
CA SER A 297 -10.53 8.63 -3.60
C SER A 297 -10.84 9.49 -4.84
N THR A 298 -12.11 9.63 -5.13
CA THR A 298 -12.64 10.55 -6.14
C THR A 298 -13.08 11.89 -5.56
N LYS A 299 -13.10 12.01 -4.22
CA LYS A 299 -13.52 13.23 -3.51
C LYS A 299 -12.67 13.39 -2.24
N MET A 300 -12.16 14.60 -1.98
CA MET A 300 -11.33 14.87 -0.79
C MET A 300 -12.06 14.57 0.53
N SER A 301 -13.37 14.80 0.60
CA SER A 301 -14.18 14.45 1.78
C SER A 301 -14.07 12.96 2.19
N GLN A 302 -13.79 12.06 1.24
CA GLN A 302 -13.55 10.64 1.55
C GLN A 302 -12.22 10.40 2.25
N VAL A 303 -11.21 11.23 1.96
CA VAL A 303 -9.91 11.19 2.68
C VAL A 303 -10.07 11.76 4.08
N GLU A 304 -10.71 12.92 4.19
CA GLU A 304 -10.97 13.56 5.47
C GLU A 304 -11.80 12.66 6.40
N ASP A 305 -12.76 11.90 5.83
CA ASP A 305 -13.55 10.92 6.58
C ASP A 305 -12.69 9.83 7.24
N VAL A 306 -11.57 9.41 6.62
CA VAL A 306 -10.74 8.33 7.15
C VAL A 306 -9.57 8.79 8.03
N ILE A 307 -9.23 10.08 8.07
CA ILE A 307 -8.16 10.62 8.96
C ILE A 307 -8.38 10.21 10.44
N PRO A 308 -9.62 10.24 11.01
CA PRO A 308 -9.85 9.79 12.38
C PRO A 308 -9.42 8.35 12.67
N ALA A 309 -9.21 7.52 11.66
CA ALA A 309 -8.70 6.16 11.85
C ALA A 309 -7.35 6.12 12.59
N LEU A 310 -6.54 7.18 12.50
CA LEU A 310 -5.29 7.37 13.25
C LEU A 310 -5.48 7.39 14.78
N GLU A 311 -6.66 7.77 15.26
CA GLU A 311 -6.99 7.72 16.68
C GLU A 311 -7.81 6.47 17.05
N ILE A 312 -8.56 5.94 16.09
CA ILE A 312 -9.40 4.77 16.29
C ILE A 312 -8.56 3.51 16.45
N TYR A 313 -7.49 3.34 15.65
CA TYR A 313 -6.66 2.13 15.73
C TYR A 313 -6.02 1.94 17.11
N LYS A 314 -5.72 3.03 17.83
CA LYS A 314 -5.19 3.00 19.19
C LYS A 314 -6.18 2.44 20.23
N LYS A 315 -7.46 2.39 19.87
CA LYS A 315 -8.55 1.85 20.69
C LYS A 315 -8.89 0.39 20.39
N LEU A 316 -8.25 -0.19 19.35
CA LEU A 316 -8.47 -1.59 18.97
C LEU A 316 -7.72 -2.50 19.93
N ASP A 317 -8.39 -2.87 21.04
CA ASP A 317 -7.85 -3.83 21.98
C ASP A 317 -8.00 -5.29 21.48
N LYS A 318 -7.41 -6.24 22.21
CA LYS A 318 -7.45 -7.67 21.87
C LYS A 318 -8.87 -8.22 21.71
N ASN A 319 -9.84 -7.71 22.48
CA ASN A 319 -11.22 -8.20 22.43
C ASN A 319 -11.91 -7.71 21.17
N ILE A 320 -11.73 -6.43 20.83
CA ILE A 320 -12.31 -5.86 19.61
C ILE A 320 -11.69 -6.54 18.36
N LEU A 321 -10.37 -6.75 18.36
CA LEU A 321 -9.70 -7.43 17.25
C LEU A 321 -10.17 -8.86 17.09
N LYS A 322 -10.34 -9.60 18.21
CA LYS A 322 -10.89 -10.97 18.20
C LYS A 322 -12.32 -10.99 17.64
N GLU A 323 -13.16 -10.03 18.01
CA GLU A 323 -14.53 -9.95 17.50
C GLU A 323 -14.56 -9.63 15.99
N ILE A 324 -13.65 -8.76 15.51
CA ILE A 324 -13.46 -8.53 14.08
C ILE A 324 -13.07 -9.83 13.35
N GLU A 325 -12.15 -10.62 13.91
CA GLU A 325 -11.75 -11.90 13.35
C GLU A 325 -12.92 -12.91 13.30
N GLU A 326 -13.70 -13.00 14.38
CA GLU A 326 -14.88 -13.89 14.46
C GLU A 326 -15.94 -13.49 13.44
N ILE A 327 -16.17 -12.20 13.22
CA ILE A 327 -17.11 -11.69 12.21
C ILE A 327 -16.63 -11.99 10.80
N MET A 328 -15.37 -11.67 10.52
CA MET A 328 -14.83 -11.76 9.15
C MET A 328 -14.50 -13.18 8.74
N GLY A 329 -13.89 -13.96 9.63
CA GLY A 329 -13.42 -15.32 9.32
C GLY A 329 -12.45 -15.39 8.15
N THR A 330 -11.68 -14.31 7.92
CA THR A 330 -10.76 -14.17 6.79
C THR A 330 -9.29 -14.23 7.21
N ALA A 331 -9.01 -14.54 8.47
CA ALA A 331 -7.64 -14.71 8.96
C ALA A 331 -6.89 -15.73 8.09
N ALA A 332 -5.68 -15.39 7.73
CA ALA A 332 -4.84 -16.30 6.96
C ALA A 332 -4.64 -17.60 7.74
N ILE A 333 -4.90 -18.73 7.08
CA ILE A 333 -4.61 -20.05 7.67
C ILE A 333 -3.11 -20.22 7.61
N GLY A 334 -2.47 -20.11 8.77
CA GLY A 334 -1.04 -20.38 8.92
C GLY A 334 -0.66 -21.81 8.55
N PRO A 335 0.62 -22.09 8.32
CA PRO A 335 1.11 -23.46 8.26
C PRO A 335 0.71 -24.19 9.56
N TRP A 336 0.56 -25.49 9.48
CA TRP A 336 0.23 -26.34 10.63
C TRP A 336 0.96 -25.89 11.87
N ASP A 337 0.22 -25.65 12.95
CA ASP A 337 0.78 -25.32 14.26
C ASP A 337 1.46 -26.58 14.82
N TYR A 338 2.74 -26.74 14.48
CA TYR A 338 3.56 -27.82 15.02
C TYR A 338 3.82 -27.65 16.53
N GLU A 339 3.49 -26.52 17.13
CA GLU A 339 3.57 -26.31 18.59
C GLU A 339 2.48 -27.08 19.33
N SER A 340 1.37 -27.42 18.67
CA SER A 340 0.32 -28.28 19.23
C SER A 340 0.81 -29.74 19.42
N PHE A 341 1.87 -30.16 18.73
CA PHE A 341 2.52 -31.45 18.98
C PHE A 341 3.44 -31.38 20.20
N THR A 342 2.97 -31.86 21.32
CA THR A 342 3.64 -31.81 22.63
C THR A 342 5.08 -32.36 22.64
N LEU A 343 5.45 -33.25 21.72
CA LEU A 343 6.80 -33.80 21.56
C LEU A 343 7.80 -32.83 20.92
N LEU A 344 7.37 -31.82 20.19
CA LEU A 344 8.23 -30.83 19.56
C LEU A 344 8.37 -29.56 20.42
N ARG A 345 7.43 -29.35 21.34
CA ARG A 345 7.39 -28.18 22.23
C ARG A 345 8.65 -28.02 23.09
N ASN A 346 9.21 -29.14 23.57
CA ASN A 346 10.32 -29.08 24.54
C ASN A 346 11.71 -28.82 23.93
N ARG A 347 11.90 -28.98 22.63
CA ARG A 347 13.22 -28.78 22.00
C ARG A 347 13.32 -27.50 21.16
N ARG A 348 12.24 -27.06 20.53
CA ARG A 348 12.28 -25.87 19.67
C ARG A 348 11.89 -24.57 20.37
N ASN A 349 11.01 -24.62 21.38
CA ASN A 349 10.68 -23.43 22.17
C ASN A 349 11.85 -22.87 22.99
N GLN A 350 12.88 -23.70 23.27
CA GLN A 350 14.13 -23.23 23.88
C GLN A 350 15.13 -22.67 22.85
N LEU A 351 14.97 -22.96 21.56
CA LEU A 351 15.91 -22.56 20.51
C LEU A 351 15.34 -21.48 19.57
N LEU A 352 14.04 -21.35 19.54
CA LEU A 352 13.34 -20.42 18.65
C LEU A 352 12.29 -19.71 19.49
N ASP A 353 12.59 -18.54 19.96
CA ASP A 353 11.62 -17.53 20.36
C ASP A 353 10.85 -17.10 19.08
N VAL A 354 10.13 -18.07 18.48
CA VAL A 354 9.52 -17.94 17.19
C VAL A 354 8.03 -18.11 17.32
N ASP A 355 7.33 -17.01 17.48
CA ASP A 355 5.97 -16.89 17.01
C ASP A 355 5.97 -17.00 15.48
N TYR A 356 5.80 -18.20 14.95
CA TYR A 356 5.76 -18.50 13.50
C TYR A 356 4.53 -17.90 12.81
N ILE A 357 3.51 -17.60 13.59
CA ILE A 357 2.40 -16.75 13.21
C ILE A 357 2.51 -15.56 14.14
N ARG A 358 3.05 -14.46 13.68
CA ARG A 358 2.78 -13.21 14.36
C ARG A 358 1.26 -13.01 14.31
N LYS A 359 0.57 -13.54 15.32
CA LYS A 359 -0.63 -12.85 15.74
C LYS A 359 -0.16 -11.42 15.96
N PRO A 360 -0.71 -10.43 15.26
CA PRO A 360 -0.28 -9.06 15.45
C PRO A 360 -0.17 -8.82 16.94
N ASP A 361 1.02 -8.49 17.44
CA ASP A 361 1.17 -8.13 18.85
C ASP A 361 0.68 -6.69 18.98
N PHE A 362 -0.61 -6.55 19.15
CA PHE A 362 -1.31 -5.28 19.35
C PHE A 362 -1.02 -4.63 20.70
N THR A 363 0.01 -5.10 21.43
CA THR A 363 0.36 -4.58 22.77
C THR A 363 1.64 -3.76 22.82
N LYS A 364 2.29 -3.52 21.67
CA LYS A 364 3.47 -2.64 21.59
C LYS A 364 3.18 -1.34 20.90
#